data_a7c1f1934bc1d55ee81251e6b799e18d
#
_entry.id   a7c1f1934bc1d55ee81251e6b799e18d
#
_cell.length_a   1.000
_cell.length_b   1.000
_cell.length_c   1.000
_cell.angle_alpha   90.00
_cell.angle_beta   90.00
_cell.angle_gamma   90.00
#
_symmetry.space_group_name_H-M   'P 1'
#
loop_
_entity.id
_entity.type
_entity.pdbx_description
1 polymer ?
#
loop_
_entity_poly.entity_id
_entity_poly.type
_entity_poly.pdbx_seq_one_letter_code
_entity_poly.pdbx_strand_id
1 'polypeptide(L)'
;ELSGSNSSYLAVSSEYYDWIELYNNTGQTINLGGYSLSDSANNPAKWVFPEVEIKHGEYLTVLAVSPQKDIPETTQYLVANFGISSEGEFVFLFDKDGNCIDKLGAKHFYTNISVGRDSSMQIRYYETPTPNAKNGDDGYIGLLSAPVFKTTPGIYPETIQVEFYTVEGET
;
A
#
# COMPACT_ATOMS: atom_id res chain seq x y z
N GLU A 1 0.67 -3.16 6.30
CA GLU A 1 1.53 -2.62 5.24
C GLU A 1 0.84 -2.81 3.88
N LEU A 2 1.08 -1.93 2.92
CA LEU A 2 0.56 -2.08 1.56
C LEU A 2 1.47 -1.40 0.52
N SER A 3 1.42 -1.89 -0.73
CA SER A 3 2.13 -1.32 -1.86
C SER A 3 1.21 -1.25 -3.08
N GLY A 4 1.03 -0.03 -3.63
CA GLY A 4 0.24 0.25 -4.83
C GLY A 4 1.09 0.45 -6.09
N SER A 5 2.38 0.11 -6.07
CA SER A 5 3.28 0.10 -7.21
C SER A 5 4.45 -0.84 -6.93
N ASN A 6 4.28 -2.11 -7.30
CA ASN A 6 5.23 -3.18 -6.95
C ASN A 6 5.84 -3.80 -8.22
N SER A 7 7.17 -3.90 -8.24
CA SER A 7 7.93 -4.55 -9.33
C SER A 7 9.05 -5.46 -8.84
N SER A 8 9.09 -5.77 -7.53
CA SER A 8 10.22 -6.52 -6.94
C SER A 8 9.84 -7.50 -5.84
N TYR A 9 8.64 -7.40 -5.26
CA TYR A 9 8.23 -8.19 -4.10
C TYR A 9 7.07 -9.12 -4.45
N LEU A 10 7.01 -10.30 -3.81
CA LEU A 10 5.89 -11.25 -3.90
C LEU A 10 5.56 -11.66 -5.34
N ALA A 11 6.58 -12.03 -6.13
CA ALA A 11 6.38 -12.47 -7.51
C ALA A 11 5.49 -13.72 -7.58
N VAL A 12 4.56 -13.72 -8.52
CA VAL A 12 3.76 -14.91 -8.91
C VAL A 12 4.00 -15.14 -10.40
N SER A 13 4.61 -16.27 -10.76
CA SER A 13 4.97 -16.60 -12.15
C SER A 13 5.76 -15.50 -12.89
N SER A 14 6.69 -14.85 -12.18
CA SER A 14 7.51 -13.72 -12.64
C SER A 14 6.76 -12.40 -12.88
N GLU A 15 5.50 -12.31 -12.48
CA GLU A 15 4.72 -11.09 -12.46
C GLU A 15 4.64 -10.52 -11.04
N TYR A 16 4.48 -9.21 -10.94
CA TYR A 16 4.37 -8.49 -9.68
C TYR A 16 3.01 -7.80 -9.60
N TYR A 17 2.41 -7.85 -8.42
CA TYR A 17 1.09 -7.28 -8.15
C TYR A 17 1.14 -6.36 -6.95
N ASP A 18 0.22 -5.44 -6.85
CA ASP A 18 0.00 -4.69 -5.62
C ASP A 18 -0.37 -5.66 -4.50
N TRP A 19 -0.11 -5.27 -3.26
CA TRP A 19 -0.39 -6.13 -2.14
C TRP A 19 -0.79 -5.36 -0.88
N ILE A 20 -1.54 -6.05 -0.04
CA ILE A 20 -2.05 -5.59 1.24
C ILE A 20 -1.64 -6.61 2.28
N GLU A 21 -1.09 -6.16 3.39
CA GLU A 21 -0.74 -7.02 4.51
C GLU A 21 -1.53 -6.62 5.75
N LEU A 22 -2.14 -7.61 6.37
CA LEU A 22 -2.79 -7.53 7.66
C LEU A 22 -1.87 -8.09 8.74
N TYR A 23 -1.87 -7.46 9.91
CA TYR A 23 -1.19 -7.93 11.10
C TYR A 23 -2.20 -8.12 12.23
N ASN A 24 -2.23 -9.29 12.84
CA ASN A 24 -3.13 -9.54 13.95
C ASN A 24 -2.46 -9.21 15.30
N ASN A 25 -2.84 -8.08 15.88
CA ASN A 25 -2.38 -7.63 17.20
C ASN A 25 -3.44 -7.80 18.31
N THR A 26 -4.51 -8.57 18.07
CA THR A 26 -5.68 -8.63 18.98
C THR A 26 -5.47 -9.51 20.22
N GLY A 27 -4.37 -10.24 20.33
CA GLY A 27 -4.11 -11.15 21.43
C GLY A 27 -4.76 -12.54 21.26
N GLN A 28 -5.52 -12.79 20.21
CA GLN A 28 -6.19 -14.05 19.92
C GLN A 28 -6.18 -14.38 18.43
N THR A 29 -6.49 -15.61 18.06
CA THR A 29 -6.71 -16.00 16.66
C THR A 29 -8.00 -15.36 16.15
N ILE A 30 -7.96 -14.78 14.96
CA ILE A 30 -9.11 -14.18 14.28
C ILE A 30 -9.41 -14.99 13.02
N ASN A 31 -10.65 -15.40 12.86
CA ASN A 31 -11.17 -15.92 11.60
C ASN A 31 -11.71 -14.74 10.78
N LEU A 32 -11.09 -14.49 9.62
CA LEU A 32 -11.46 -13.41 8.72
C LEU A 32 -12.62 -13.75 7.77
N GLY A 33 -13.16 -14.98 7.77
CA GLY A 33 -14.32 -15.35 6.95
C GLY A 33 -15.46 -14.35 7.13
N GLY A 34 -15.87 -13.69 6.03
CA GLY A 34 -16.91 -12.65 6.02
C GLY A 34 -16.42 -11.22 6.31
N TYR A 35 -15.18 -11.02 6.75
CA TYR A 35 -14.55 -9.69 6.68
C TYR A 35 -14.29 -9.31 5.21
N SER A 36 -13.99 -8.06 4.93
CA SER A 36 -13.79 -7.62 3.54
C SER A 36 -12.75 -6.51 3.41
N LEU A 37 -12.13 -6.46 2.23
CA LEU A 37 -11.28 -5.35 1.79
C LEU A 37 -11.96 -4.57 0.66
N SER A 38 -11.70 -3.28 0.63
CA SER A 38 -12.18 -2.40 -0.43
C SER A 38 -11.26 -1.18 -0.60
N ASP A 39 -11.17 -0.68 -1.82
CA ASP A 39 -10.60 0.62 -2.18
C ASP A 39 -11.64 1.76 -2.09
N SER A 40 -12.85 1.46 -1.62
CA SER A 40 -13.94 2.42 -1.51
C SER A 40 -14.69 2.30 -0.19
N ALA A 41 -14.80 3.39 0.54
CA ALA A 41 -15.60 3.45 1.76
C ALA A 41 -17.10 3.19 1.52
N ASN A 42 -17.58 3.41 0.30
CA ASN A 42 -18.99 3.26 -0.07
C ASN A 42 -19.33 1.86 -0.62
N ASN A 43 -18.34 0.98 -0.74
CA ASN A 43 -18.52 -0.40 -1.22
C ASN A 43 -17.79 -1.37 -0.29
N PRO A 44 -18.24 -1.59 0.94
CA PRO A 44 -17.53 -2.38 1.95
C PRO A 44 -17.30 -3.84 1.53
N ALA A 45 -18.22 -4.45 0.79
CA ALA A 45 -18.13 -5.86 0.39
C ALA A 45 -17.48 -6.08 -0.99
N LYS A 46 -16.52 -5.22 -1.39
CA LYS A 46 -15.89 -5.32 -2.71
C LYS A 46 -15.15 -6.64 -2.90
N TRP A 47 -14.39 -7.07 -1.90
CA TRP A 47 -13.77 -8.38 -1.83
C TRP A 47 -13.90 -8.95 -0.42
N VAL A 48 -14.53 -10.12 -0.29
CA VAL A 48 -14.81 -10.77 0.99
C VAL A 48 -13.81 -11.90 1.22
N PHE A 49 -13.22 -11.94 2.41
CA PHE A 49 -12.30 -13.00 2.81
C PHE A 49 -13.01 -14.36 2.83
N PRO A 50 -12.37 -15.41 2.30
CA PRO A 50 -12.78 -16.79 2.59
C PRO A 50 -12.53 -17.12 4.08
N GLU A 51 -12.97 -18.29 4.52
CA GLU A 51 -12.62 -18.81 5.83
C GLU A 51 -11.09 -18.97 5.92
N VAL A 52 -10.44 -18.07 6.64
CA VAL A 52 -9.00 -18.06 6.87
C VAL A 52 -8.71 -17.50 8.26
N GLU A 53 -7.82 -18.14 8.98
CA GLU A 53 -7.41 -17.71 10.31
C GLU A 53 -6.05 -16.99 10.26
N ILE A 54 -5.92 -15.97 11.10
CA ILE A 54 -4.66 -15.28 11.38
C ILE A 54 -4.44 -15.28 12.89
N LYS A 55 -3.39 -15.95 13.36
CA LYS A 55 -3.09 -16.03 14.79
C LYS A 55 -2.52 -14.70 15.29
N HIS A 56 -2.60 -14.51 16.61
CA HIS A 56 -1.94 -13.36 17.23
C HIS A 56 -0.45 -13.31 16.86
N GLY A 57 0.02 -12.15 16.41
CA GLY A 57 1.39 -11.91 15.98
C GLY A 57 1.71 -12.38 14.56
N GLU A 58 0.77 -12.98 13.84
CA GLU A 58 0.97 -13.39 12.44
C GLU A 58 0.57 -12.29 11.45
N TYR A 59 1.10 -12.42 10.25
CA TYR A 59 0.82 -11.59 9.09
C TYR A 59 0.05 -12.39 8.05
N LEU A 60 -0.78 -11.72 7.28
CA LEU A 60 -1.50 -12.28 6.14
C LEU A 60 -1.41 -11.32 4.96
N THR A 61 -0.76 -11.76 3.89
CA THR A 61 -0.62 -10.97 2.67
C THR A 61 -1.70 -11.36 1.66
N VAL A 62 -2.33 -10.36 1.07
CA VAL A 62 -3.33 -10.46 0.00
C VAL A 62 -2.81 -9.70 -1.21
N LEU A 63 -2.78 -10.32 -2.37
CA LEU A 63 -2.50 -9.63 -3.63
C LEU A 63 -3.72 -8.80 -4.02
N ALA A 64 -3.48 -7.56 -4.43
CA ALA A 64 -4.51 -6.66 -4.94
C ALA A 64 -4.37 -6.58 -6.47
N VAL A 65 -5.31 -7.19 -7.19
CA VAL A 65 -5.17 -7.39 -8.64
C VAL A 65 -6.39 -6.86 -9.36
N SER A 66 -6.16 -5.89 -10.25
CA SER A 66 -7.23 -5.36 -11.09
C SER A 66 -7.88 -6.47 -11.92
N PRO A 67 -9.20 -6.46 -12.11
CA PRO A 67 -9.92 -7.49 -12.88
C PRO A 67 -9.45 -7.67 -14.32
N GLN A 68 -8.69 -6.71 -14.85
CA GLN A 68 -8.13 -6.75 -16.20
C GLN A 68 -6.78 -7.49 -16.29
N LYS A 69 -6.19 -7.84 -15.15
CA LYS A 69 -4.93 -8.60 -15.11
C LYS A 69 -5.21 -10.08 -14.90
N ASP A 70 -4.55 -10.92 -15.68
CA ASP A 70 -4.57 -12.36 -15.48
C ASP A 70 -3.70 -12.73 -14.27
N ILE A 71 -4.21 -13.61 -13.44
CA ILE A 71 -3.48 -14.19 -12.34
C ILE A 71 -3.28 -15.67 -12.65
N PRO A 72 -2.09 -16.25 -12.43
CA PRO A 72 -1.90 -17.68 -12.55
C PRO A 72 -2.93 -18.45 -11.69
N GLU A 73 -3.49 -19.52 -12.24
CA GLU A 73 -4.48 -20.37 -11.54
C GLU A 73 -3.96 -20.92 -10.20
N THR A 74 -2.62 -21.02 -10.07
CA THR A 74 -1.97 -21.50 -8.85
C THR A 74 -1.17 -20.38 -8.20
N THR A 75 -1.69 -19.84 -7.11
CA THR A 75 -0.97 -18.92 -6.21
C THR A 75 -1.17 -19.36 -4.76
N GLN A 76 -0.15 -19.14 -3.94
CA GLN A 76 -0.25 -19.37 -2.49
C GLN A 76 -0.91 -18.19 -1.75
N TYR A 77 -1.14 -17.07 -2.43
CA TYR A 77 -1.72 -15.87 -1.84
C TYR A 77 -3.22 -15.81 -2.06
N LEU A 78 -3.92 -15.17 -1.14
CA LEU A 78 -5.27 -14.69 -1.40
C LEU A 78 -5.19 -13.54 -2.40
N VAL A 79 -6.22 -13.41 -3.23
CA VAL A 79 -6.24 -12.43 -4.31
C VAL A 79 -7.53 -11.62 -4.24
N ALA A 80 -7.40 -10.34 -3.95
CA ALA A 80 -8.48 -9.38 -4.03
C ALA A 80 -8.67 -8.92 -5.49
N ASN A 81 -9.92 -8.73 -5.90
CA ASN A 81 -10.33 -8.39 -7.26
C ASN A 81 -10.31 -6.87 -7.55
N PHE A 82 -9.38 -6.15 -6.96
CA PHE A 82 -9.14 -4.74 -7.23
C PHE A 82 -7.63 -4.46 -7.11
N GLY A 83 -7.11 -3.53 -7.90
CA GLY A 83 -5.74 -3.02 -7.76
C GLY A 83 -5.72 -1.79 -6.86
N ILE A 84 -4.52 -1.33 -6.51
CA ILE A 84 -4.30 -0.10 -5.76
C ILE A 84 -3.78 0.97 -6.73
N SER A 85 -4.42 2.14 -6.76
CA SER A 85 -4.00 3.23 -7.63
C SER A 85 -2.68 3.83 -7.16
N SER A 86 -1.67 3.87 -8.04
CA SER A 86 -0.39 4.54 -7.76
C SER A 86 -0.54 6.05 -7.53
N GLU A 87 -1.58 6.67 -8.07
CA GLU A 87 -1.90 8.09 -7.84
C GLU A 87 -2.40 8.38 -6.43
N GLY A 88 -2.59 7.34 -5.63
CA GLY A 88 -2.98 7.42 -4.23
C GLY A 88 -4.43 7.06 -3.98
N GLU A 89 -4.64 6.21 -3.00
CA GLU A 89 -5.95 5.87 -2.46
C GLU A 89 -5.81 5.23 -1.08
N PHE A 90 -6.96 4.93 -0.46
CA PHE A 90 -7.03 4.18 0.79
C PHE A 90 -7.62 2.80 0.56
N VAL A 91 -7.07 1.81 1.24
CA VAL A 91 -7.67 0.48 1.40
C VAL A 91 -8.31 0.41 2.76
N PHE A 92 -9.53 -0.09 2.80
CA PHE A 92 -10.36 -0.22 3.98
C PHE A 92 -10.53 -1.69 4.35
N LEU A 93 -10.47 -2.00 5.63
CA LEU A 93 -10.85 -3.29 6.21
C LEU A 93 -12.18 -3.15 6.92
N PHE A 94 -13.14 -3.98 6.57
CA PHE A 94 -14.46 -3.99 7.17
C PHE A 94 -14.70 -5.31 7.92
N ASP A 95 -15.45 -5.24 9.01
CA ASP A 95 -15.94 -6.42 9.71
C ASP A 95 -17.13 -7.07 8.97
N LYS A 96 -17.65 -8.15 9.58
CA LYS A 96 -18.79 -8.92 9.03
C LYS A 96 -20.10 -8.12 8.94
N ASP A 97 -20.21 -7.07 9.74
CA ASP A 97 -21.38 -6.18 9.77
C ASP A 97 -21.23 -4.98 8.82
N GLY A 98 -20.09 -4.88 8.12
CA GLY A 98 -19.77 -3.79 7.19
C GLY A 98 -19.27 -2.51 7.87
N ASN A 99 -18.85 -2.58 9.15
CA ASN A 99 -18.21 -1.45 9.81
C ASN A 99 -16.73 -1.39 9.42
N CYS A 100 -16.24 -0.21 9.06
CA CYS A 100 -14.82 -0.01 8.81
C CYS A 100 -14.05 -0.07 10.14
N ILE A 101 -13.19 -1.09 10.27
CA ILE A 101 -12.37 -1.32 11.47
C ILE A 101 -10.94 -0.84 11.31
N ASP A 102 -10.45 -0.73 10.08
CA ASP A 102 -9.14 -0.15 9.79
C ASP A 102 -9.08 0.43 8.38
N LYS A 103 -8.17 1.36 8.17
CA LYS A 103 -7.82 1.88 6.85
C LYS A 103 -6.36 2.27 6.78
N LEU A 104 -5.75 2.05 5.63
CA LEU A 104 -4.38 2.48 5.34
C LEU A 104 -4.30 2.93 3.88
N GLY A 105 -3.47 3.91 3.59
CA GLY A 105 -3.29 4.41 2.25
C GLY A 105 -2.34 5.59 2.19
N ALA A 106 -2.13 6.11 1.00
CA ALA A 106 -1.25 7.24 0.72
C ALA A 106 -1.85 8.15 -0.35
N LYS A 107 -1.34 9.38 -0.43
CA LYS A 107 -1.67 10.32 -1.51
C LYS A 107 -0.99 9.95 -2.83
N HIS A 108 0.09 9.17 -2.78
CA HIS A 108 0.80 8.62 -3.93
C HIS A 108 1.60 7.40 -3.50
N PHE A 109 1.65 6.36 -4.36
CA PHE A 109 2.50 5.19 -4.16
C PHE A 109 3.66 5.20 -5.15
N TYR A 110 4.88 5.16 -4.62
CA TYR A 110 6.10 5.08 -5.40
C TYR A 110 6.50 3.63 -5.63
N THR A 111 7.12 3.35 -6.76
CA THR A 111 7.52 1.99 -7.13
C THR A 111 8.44 1.37 -6.08
N ASN A 112 8.05 0.19 -5.58
CA ASN A 112 8.74 -0.58 -4.54
C ASN A 112 8.87 0.12 -3.18
N ILE A 113 8.13 1.18 -2.95
CA ILE A 113 7.98 1.79 -1.64
C ILE A 113 6.61 1.37 -1.09
N SER A 114 6.61 0.86 0.11
CA SER A 114 5.37 0.50 0.81
C SER A 114 4.96 1.57 1.81
N VAL A 115 3.70 1.51 2.22
CA VAL A 115 3.13 2.32 3.29
C VAL A 115 2.66 1.39 4.39
N GLY A 116 3.07 1.66 5.62
CA GLY A 116 2.74 0.80 6.76
C GLY A 116 2.72 1.58 8.06
N ARG A 117 2.53 0.88 9.17
CA ARG A 117 2.63 1.46 10.51
C ARG A 117 3.93 1.03 11.19
N ASP A 118 4.60 1.99 11.85
CA ASP A 118 5.72 1.70 12.73
C ASP A 118 5.25 1.11 14.07
N SER A 119 6.20 0.85 14.99
CA SER A 119 5.91 0.33 16.32
C SER A 119 5.04 1.25 17.19
N SER A 120 4.94 2.52 16.84
CA SER A 120 4.10 3.53 17.49
C SER A 120 2.77 3.74 16.77
N MET A 121 2.40 2.89 15.80
CA MET A 121 1.20 2.96 14.96
C MET A 121 1.15 4.20 14.06
N GLN A 122 2.27 4.90 13.87
CA GLN A 122 2.37 6.02 12.94
C GLN A 122 2.54 5.51 11.51
N ILE A 123 1.89 6.16 10.55
CA ILE A 123 2.03 5.82 9.14
C ILE A 123 3.41 6.26 8.65
N ARG A 124 4.09 5.36 7.95
CA ARG A 124 5.42 5.55 7.38
C ARG A 124 5.50 5.01 5.96
N TYR A 125 6.44 5.55 5.20
CA TYR A 125 6.89 5.04 3.91
C TYR A 125 8.16 4.24 4.11
N TYR A 126 8.25 3.06 3.50
CA TYR A 126 9.39 2.15 3.62
C TYR A 126 10.02 1.88 2.26
N GLU A 127 11.29 2.24 2.09
CA GLU A 127 12.08 1.89 0.89
C GLU A 127 12.40 0.39 0.83
N THR A 128 12.34 -0.28 1.96
CA THR A 128 12.48 -1.73 2.07
C THR A 128 11.19 -2.32 2.62
N PRO A 129 10.21 -2.64 1.75
CA PRO A 129 9.01 -3.35 2.15
C PRO A 129 9.31 -4.67 2.87
N THR A 130 8.50 -5.00 3.86
CA THR A 130 8.70 -6.18 4.73
C THR A 130 7.51 -7.14 4.71
N PRO A 131 7.06 -7.63 3.54
CA PRO A 131 5.91 -8.53 3.50
C PRO A 131 6.15 -9.80 4.32
N ASN A 132 5.16 -10.15 5.14
CA ASN A 132 5.17 -11.23 6.14
C ASN A 132 6.13 -11.01 7.32
N ALA A 133 6.49 -9.77 7.59
CA ALA A 133 7.35 -9.41 8.72
C ALA A 133 6.98 -8.05 9.32
N LYS A 134 7.51 -7.79 10.51
CA LYS A 134 7.34 -6.49 11.16
C LYS A 134 8.05 -5.39 10.37
N ASN A 135 7.37 -4.25 10.17
CA ASN A 135 7.98 -3.06 9.58
C ASN A 135 9.19 -2.57 10.40
N GLY A 136 10.20 -2.07 9.71
CA GLY A 136 11.36 -1.44 10.33
C GLY A 136 11.00 -0.17 11.13
N ASP A 137 11.94 0.32 11.89
CA ASP A 137 11.80 1.60 12.61
C ASP A 137 12.42 2.78 11.83
N ASP A 138 12.86 2.54 10.59
CA ASP A 138 13.55 3.46 9.68
C ASP A 138 12.63 4.08 8.60
N GLY A 139 11.32 3.92 8.76
CA GLY A 139 10.34 4.48 7.83
C GLY A 139 10.27 6.01 7.86
N TYR A 140 10.05 6.61 6.69
CA TYR A 140 9.94 8.07 6.50
C TYR A 140 8.52 8.56 6.81
N ILE A 141 8.41 9.77 7.35
CA ILE A 141 7.10 10.42 7.61
C ILE A 141 6.40 10.78 6.30
N GLY A 142 7.20 11.06 5.26
CA GLY A 142 6.71 11.43 3.93
C GLY A 142 7.86 11.48 2.95
N LEU A 143 7.54 11.59 1.69
CA LEU A 143 8.52 11.72 0.61
C LEU A 143 8.49 13.15 0.11
N LEU A 144 9.68 13.72 -0.11
CA LEU A 144 9.79 15.07 -0.65
C LEU A 144 9.32 15.09 -2.09
N SER A 145 8.56 16.12 -2.44
CA SER A 145 8.23 16.39 -3.83
C SER A 145 9.48 16.80 -4.61
N ALA A 146 9.51 16.50 -5.91
CA ALA A 146 10.57 17.00 -6.77
C ALA A 146 10.64 18.53 -6.71
N PRO A 147 11.85 19.11 -6.70
CA PRO A 147 11.99 20.56 -6.68
C PRO A 147 11.38 21.18 -7.95
N VAL A 148 10.70 22.30 -7.78
CA VAL A 148 10.12 23.06 -8.90
C VAL A 148 11.07 24.18 -9.28
N PHE A 149 11.46 24.21 -10.55
CA PHE A 149 12.28 25.30 -11.07
C PHE A 149 11.44 26.55 -11.32
N LYS A 150 11.87 27.68 -10.80
CA LYS A 150 11.28 29.00 -11.13
C LYS A 150 11.77 29.50 -12.48
N THR A 151 12.97 29.08 -12.88
CA THR A 151 13.57 29.46 -14.15
C THR A 151 12.89 28.72 -15.29
N THR A 152 12.39 29.43 -16.28
CA THR A 152 11.75 28.82 -17.46
C THR A 152 12.75 27.93 -18.21
N PRO A 153 12.37 26.71 -18.62
CA PRO A 153 13.25 25.90 -19.47
C PRO A 153 13.61 26.60 -20.79
N GLY A 154 14.87 26.55 -21.18
CA GLY A 154 15.31 27.19 -22.41
C GLY A 154 16.83 27.15 -22.63
N ILE A 155 17.27 27.65 -23.79
CA ILE A 155 18.69 27.89 -24.11
C ILE A 155 18.97 29.37 -23.84
N TYR A 156 19.95 29.63 -23.01
CA TYR A 156 20.32 30.97 -22.60
C TYR A 156 21.67 31.34 -23.20
N PRO A 157 21.81 32.52 -23.83
CA PRO A 157 23.07 32.96 -24.44
C PRO A 157 24.13 33.35 -23.40
N GLU A 158 23.70 33.58 -22.16
CA GLU A 158 24.56 34.01 -21.05
C GLU A 158 24.36 33.13 -19.82
N THR A 159 25.27 33.26 -18.85
CA THR A 159 25.12 32.57 -17.55
C THR A 159 23.88 33.11 -16.83
N ILE A 160 22.99 32.19 -16.41
CA ILE A 160 21.81 32.53 -15.62
C ILE A 160 21.89 31.93 -14.24
N GLN A 161 21.19 32.54 -13.29
CA GLN A 161 20.97 31.98 -11.99
C GLN A 161 19.70 31.09 -12.03
N VAL A 162 19.84 29.81 -11.68
CA VAL A 162 18.73 28.90 -11.63
C VAL A 162 18.20 28.89 -10.19
N GLU A 163 16.94 29.24 -10.02
CA GLU A 163 16.23 29.15 -8.75
C GLU A 163 15.27 27.98 -8.77
N PHE A 164 15.20 27.29 -7.65
CA PHE A 164 14.21 26.24 -7.42
C PHE A 164 13.68 26.34 -5.99
N TYR A 165 12.53 25.75 -5.75
CA TYR A 165 11.94 25.59 -4.41
C TYR A 165 11.38 24.17 -4.26
N THR A 166 11.40 23.69 -3.04
CA THR A 166 10.68 22.45 -2.69
C THR A 166 9.27 22.84 -2.30
N VAL A 167 8.29 22.13 -2.85
CA VAL A 167 6.93 22.17 -2.33
C VAL A 167 6.96 21.35 -1.04
N GLU A 168 6.65 21.95 0.10
CA GLU A 168 6.48 21.19 1.33
C GLU A 168 5.42 20.12 1.07
N GLY A 169 5.80 18.86 1.25
CA GLY A 169 4.85 17.77 1.12
C GLY A 169 3.75 17.99 2.15
N GLU A 170 2.51 18.06 1.70
CA GLU A 170 1.38 18.05 2.61
C GLU A 170 1.44 16.74 3.42
N THR A 171 1.65 16.88 4.71
CA THR A 171 1.62 15.81 5.70
C THR A 171 0.23 15.19 5.81
#